data_b4ee2d4c6a181a3cc6c5d582c51aa9af
#
_entry.id   b4ee2d4c6a181a3cc6c5d582c51aa9af
#
_cell.length_a   1.000
_cell.length_b   1.000
_cell.length_c   1.000
_cell.angle_alpha   90.00
_cell.angle_beta   90.00
_cell.angle_gamma   90.00
#
_symmetry.space_group_name_H-M   'P 1'
#
loop_
_entity.id
_entity.type
_entity.pdbx_description
1 polymer ?
#
loop_
_entity_poly.entity_id
_entity_poly.type
_entity_poly.pdbx_seq_one_letter_code
_entity_poly.pdbx_strand_id
1 'polypeptide(L)'
;MMMNAELQANCDLKIVPCAGLTRNMTFRDWDHYWVMPSLGIPRFETALLYPGACLIEGTTLSEGRGTADPFAIIGAPYIRAEEFCRAFNHLGCPGVTATPVYFTPTTSKHQGTLCGGIHLHIVNEKLLKPVELGVKLLDLLRRMYPADFQLLPPFREGGKPFLSLLAGHREFENPHWDLNVILTRYEEESEAFRLRKAPYEIYPREE
;
A
#
# COMPACT_ATOMS: atom_id res chain seq x y z
N MET A 1 -10.95 19.56 9.65
CA MET A 1 -12.13 19.55 10.57
C MET A 1 -11.96 18.57 11.73
N MET A 2 -11.95 17.26 11.49
CA MET A 2 -11.88 16.24 12.55
C MET A 2 -10.74 16.49 13.56
N MET A 3 -9.49 16.59 13.10
CA MET A 3 -8.34 16.81 14.00
C MET A 3 -8.44 18.11 14.79
N ASN A 4 -8.95 19.20 14.18
CA ASN A 4 -9.14 20.46 14.89
C ASN A 4 -10.16 20.33 16.04
N ALA A 5 -11.25 19.59 15.80
CA ALA A 5 -12.27 19.36 16.80
C ALA A 5 -11.81 18.36 17.90
N GLU A 6 -11.27 17.21 17.51
CA GLU A 6 -10.89 16.15 18.46
C GLU A 6 -9.66 16.50 19.33
N LEU A 7 -8.71 17.24 18.78
CA LEU A 7 -7.55 17.72 19.52
C LEU A 7 -7.78 19.06 20.22
N GLN A 8 -8.96 19.66 20.05
CA GLN A 8 -9.30 20.99 20.59
C GLN A 8 -8.23 22.05 20.20
N ALA A 9 -7.71 21.93 18.96
CA ALA A 9 -6.60 22.76 18.50
C ALA A 9 -6.99 24.24 18.31
N ASN A 10 -8.30 24.54 18.22
CA ASN A 10 -8.87 25.88 18.09
C ASN A 10 -8.25 26.71 16.95
N CYS A 11 -7.87 26.06 15.85
CA CYS A 11 -7.35 26.74 14.67
C CYS A 11 -8.46 27.56 14.00
N ASP A 12 -8.14 28.76 13.51
CA ASP A 12 -9.02 29.52 12.58
C ASP A 12 -9.02 28.80 11.21
N LEU A 13 -9.86 27.76 11.12
CA LEU A 13 -9.95 26.87 9.94
C LEU A 13 -11.00 27.36 8.96
N LYS A 14 -10.55 27.86 7.80
CA LYS A 14 -11.40 28.18 6.66
C LYS A 14 -11.33 27.06 5.63
N ILE A 15 -12.48 26.50 5.27
CA ILE A 15 -12.60 25.42 4.28
C ILE A 15 -13.20 26.00 3.01
N VAL A 16 -12.51 25.80 1.89
CA VAL A 16 -13.02 26.11 0.55
C VAL A 16 -13.41 24.79 -0.11
N PRO A 17 -14.72 24.45 -0.18
CA PRO A 17 -15.15 23.21 -0.81
C PRO A 17 -14.90 23.23 -2.31
N CYS A 18 -14.57 22.07 -2.87
CA CYS A 18 -14.51 21.87 -4.32
C CYS A 18 -15.93 21.69 -4.87
N ALA A 19 -16.33 22.53 -5.82
CA ALA A 19 -17.66 22.44 -6.42
C ALA A 19 -17.79 21.16 -7.27
N GLY A 20 -18.93 20.47 -7.15
CA GLY A 20 -19.22 19.28 -7.93
C GLY A 20 -18.47 18.02 -7.49
N LEU A 21 -17.68 18.05 -6.42
CA LEU A 21 -16.98 16.88 -5.91
C LEU A 21 -17.91 16.01 -5.08
N THR A 22 -17.88 14.69 -5.35
CA THR A 22 -18.53 13.67 -4.52
C THR A 22 -17.48 12.66 -4.01
N ARG A 23 -17.82 11.89 -2.97
CA ARG A 23 -16.88 10.92 -2.39
C ARG A 23 -16.67 9.67 -3.25
N ASN A 24 -17.53 9.45 -4.25
CA ASN A 24 -17.41 8.33 -5.17
C ASN A 24 -16.49 8.64 -6.36
N MET A 25 -16.17 9.92 -6.56
CA MET A 25 -15.28 10.35 -7.63
C MET A 25 -13.85 9.92 -7.39
N THR A 26 -13.20 9.52 -8.47
CA THR A 26 -11.76 9.27 -8.56
C THR A 26 -11.12 10.31 -9.49
N PHE A 27 -9.80 10.30 -9.59
CA PHE A 27 -9.10 11.16 -10.54
C PHE A 27 -9.58 10.97 -11.99
N ARG A 28 -10.11 9.79 -12.37
CA ARG A 28 -10.62 9.50 -13.71
C ARG A 28 -11.93 10.25 -14.05
N ASP A 29 -12.65 10.69 -13.03
CA ASP A 29 -13.89 11.44 -13.20
C ASP A 29 -13.64 12.93 -13.41
N TRP A 30 -12.37 13.36 -13.37
CA TRP A 30 -11.97 14.74 -13.54
C TRP A 30 -11.34 14.95 -14.91
N ASP A 31 -11.67 16.06 -15.56
CA ASP A 31 -11.04 16.49 -16.80
C ASP A 31 -9.71 17.22 -16.52
N HIS A 32 -8.75 16.48 -15.94
CA HIS A 32 -7.45 17.01 -15.57
C HIS A 32 -6.33 16.02 -15.89
N TYR A 33 -5.13 16.52 -16.10
CA TYR A 33 -3.93 15.71 -16.27
C TYR A 33 -3.38 15.25 -14.92
N TRP A 34 -2.86 14.02 -14.90
CA TRP A 34 -2.15 13.52 -13.73
C TRP A 34 -0.85 14.32 -13.53
N VAL A 35 -0.78 15.05 -12.43
CA VAL A 35 0.44 15.72 -11.99
C VAL A 35 1.04 14.83 -10.90
N MET A 36 2.24 14.31 -11.14
CA MET A 36 2.92 13.43 -10.19
C MET A 36 3.12 14.11 -8.83
N PRO A 37 2.51 13.60 -7.74
CA PRO A 37 2.75 14.16 -6.41
C PRO A 37 4.15 13.81 -5.87
N SER A 38 4.78 12.78 -6.46
CA SER A 38 6.11 12.29 -6.09
C SER A 38 6.69 11.49 -7.25
N LEU A 39 8.03 11.44 -7.36
CA LEU A 39 8.73 10.54 -8.30
C LEU A 39 8.38 9.06 -8.09
N GLY A 40 7.98 8.68 -6.87
CA GLY A 40 7.49 7.34 -6.56
C GLY A 40 6.03 7.10 -6.93
N ILE A 41 5.28 8.10 -7.39
CA ILE A 41 3.87 7.97 -7.79
C ILE A 41 3.68 8.59 -9.19
N PRO A 42 4.25 7.97 -10.23
CA PRO A 42 4.26 8.53 -11.57
C PRO A 42 2.89 8.49 -12.25
N ARG A 43 2.00 7.60 -11.82
CA ARG A 43 0.69 7.36 -12.43
C ARG A 43 -0.41 7.24 -11.38
N PHE A 44 -1.65 7.43 -11.80
CA PHE A 44 -2.81 7.27 -10.93
C PHE A 44 -2.95 5.83 -10.41
N GLU A 45 -2.67 4.83 -11.23
CA GLU A 45 -2.66 3.42 -10.82
C GLU A 45 -1.69 3.15 -9.66
N THR A 46 -0.52 3.81 -9.68
CA THR A 46 0.42 3.74 -8.56
C THR A 46 -0.19 4.28 -7.28
N ALA A 47 -0.95 5.39 -7.35
CA ALA A 47 -1.63 5.95 -6.18
C ALA A 47 -2.71 4.99 -5.62
N LEU A 48 -3.38 4.22 -6.48
CA LEU A 48 -4.35 3.21 -6.07
C LEU A 48 -3.68 2.01 -5.35
N LEU A 49 -2.50 1.58 -5.81
CA LEU A 49 -1.75 0.48 -5.19
C LEU A 49 -1.03 0.91 -3.90
N TYR A 50 -0.60 2.18 -3.84
CA TYR A 50 0.28 2.72 -2.81
C TYR A 50 -0.16 2.44 -1.37
N PRO A 51 -1.45 2.54 -0.98
CA PRO A 51 -1.85 2.31 0.42
C PRO A 51 -1.52 0.92 0.96
N GLY A 52 -1.38 -0.07 0.09
CA GLY A 52 -0.94 -1.42 0.46
C GLY A 52 0.52 -1.69 0.10
N ALA A 53 0.94 -1.26 -1.09
CA ALA A 53 2.30 -1.49 -1.56
C ALA A 53 3.35 -0.73 -0.73
N CYS A 54 2.99 0.36 -0.04
CA CYS A 54 3.89 1.06 0.88
C CYS A 54 4.33 0.19 2.07
N LEU A 55 3.57 -0.83 2.45
CA LEU A 55 3.98 -1.76 3.51
C LEU A 55 5.28 -2.51 3.15
N ILE A 56 5.55 -2.72 1.86
CA ILE A 56 6.78 -3.33 1.36
C ILE A 56 8.02 -2.49 1.72
N GLU A 57 7.87 -1.18 1.88
CA GLU A 57 8.99 -0.30 2.29
C GLU A 57 9.58 -0.71 3.65
N GLY A 58 8.77 -1.30 4.53
CA GLY A 58 9.20 -1.80 5.83
C GLY A 58 9.95 -3.13 5.80
N THR A 59 10.27 -3.67 4.62
CA THR A 59 10.91 -4.96 4.42
C THR A 59 12.19 -4.85 3.60
N THR A 60 12.90 -5.97 3.47
CA THR A 60 14.09 -6.09 2.60
C THR A 60 13.75 -6.16 1.11
N LEU A 61 12.46 -6.25 0.73
CA LEU A 61 12.07 -6.26 -0.68
C LEU A 61 12.14 -4.87 -1.32
N SER A 62 12.41 -4.84 -2.62
CA SER A 62 12.22 -3.65 -3.43
C SER A 62 10.73 -3.45 -3.71
N GLU A 63 10.25 -2.26 -3.43
CA GLU A 63 8.94 -1.75 -3.84
C GLU A 63 8.96 -1.11 -5.23
N GLY A 64 9.99 -1.41 -6.03
CA GLY A 64 10.12 -0.93 -7.40
C GLY A 64 10.65 0.49 -7.55
N ARG A 65 11.09 1.18 -6.46
CA ARG A 65 11.80 2.45 -6.59
C ARG A 65 13.06 2.26 -7.45
N GLY A 66 13.31 3.19 -8.34
CA GLY A 66 14.40 3.06 -9.33
C GLY A 66 14.05 2.22 -10.55
N THR A 67 12.78 1.85 -10.72
CA THR A 67 12.19 1.31 -11.96
C THR A 67 11.24 2.32 -12.58
N ALA A 68 10.70 1.98 -13.75
CA ALA A 68 9.67 2.81 -14.40
C ALA A 68 8.31 2.78 -13.69
N ASP A 69 8.08 1.80 -12.79
CA ASP A 69 6.77 1.60 -12.16
C ASP A 69 6.89 1.26 -10.65
N PRO A 70 7.28 2.25 -9.84
CA PRO A 70 7.36 2.09 -8.40
C PRO A 70 6.02 1.65 -7.81
N PHE A 71 6.06 0.81 -6.76
CA PHE A 71 4.92 0.23 -6.04
C PHE A 71 4.02 -0.71 -6.86
N ALA A 72 4.18 -0.75 -8.19
CA ALA A 72 3.57 -1.78 -9.02
C ALA A 72 4.54 -2.96 -9.28
N ILE A 73 5.86 -2.69 -9.30
CA ILE A 73 6.90 -3.71 -9.41
C ILE A 73 7.42 -4.02 -8.01
N ILE A 74 7.34 -5.30 -7.60
CA ILE A 74 7.77 -5.76 -6.27
C ILE A 74 8.64 -6.99 -6.43
N GLY A 75 9.83 -6.99 -5.81
CA GLY A 75 10.72 -8.13 -5.93
C GLY A 75 12.00 -8.04 -5.12
N ALA A 76 12.85 -9.06 -5.28
CA ALA A 76 14.17 -9.14 -4.66
C ALA A 76 15.08 -10.11 -5.45
N PRO A 77 16.41 -10.11 -5.21
CA PRO A 77 17.33 -10.99 -5.92
C PRO A 77 17.08 -12.49 -5.72
N TYR A 78 16.52 -12.88 -4.59
CA TYR A 78 16.22 -14.28 -4.24
C TYR A 78 14.86 -14.78 -4.77
N ILE A 79 14.03 -13.92 -5.36
CA ILE A 79 12.69 -14.27 -5.82
C ILE A 79 12.75 -14.92 -7.21
N ARG A 80 12.05 -16.04 -7.36
CA ARG A 80 11.74 -16.67 -8.63
C ARG A 80 10.43 -16.09 -9.17
N ALA A 81 10.54 -15.24 -10.18
CA ALA A 81 9.43 -14.40 -10.66
C ALA A 81 8.20 -15.22 -11.05
N GLU A 82 8.36 -16.32 -11.80
CA GLU A 82 7.26 -17.15 -12.31
C GLU A 82 6.53 -17.90 -11.17
N GLU A 83 7.29 -18.41 -10.19
CA GLU A 83 6.73 -19.12 -9.04
C GLU A 83 5.96 -18.15 -8.15
N PHE A 84 6.55 -16.99 -7.86
CA PHE A 84 5.93 -15.95 -7.04
C PHE A 84 4.68 -15.39 -7.72
N CYS A 85 4.73 -15.11 -9.02
CA CYS A 85 3.59 -14.62 -9.80
C CYS A 85 2.43 -15.62 -9.79
N ARG A 86 2.73 -16.90 -9.99
CA ARG A 86 1.71 -17.96 -9.95
C ARG A 86 1.07 -18.04 -8.58
N ALA A 87 1.86 -18.04 -7.51
CA ALA A 87 1.37 -18.09 -6.14
C ALA A 87 0.53 -16.85 -5.79
N PHE A 88 0.95 -15.66 -6.22
CA PHE A 88 0.19 -14.42 -6.05
C PHE A 88 -1.17 -14.48 -6.74
N ASN A 89 -1.21 -14.86 -8.02
CA ASN A 89 -2.46 -14.94 -8.77
C ASN A 89 -3.42 -15.99 -8.19
N HIS A 90 -2.92 -17.04 -7.55
CA HIS A 90 -3.74 -18.01 -6.82
C HIS A 90 -4.39 -17.44 -5.56
N LEU A 91 -3.90 -16.33 -4.99
CA LEU A 91 -4.59 -15.66 -3.87
C LEU A 91 -5.93 -15.05 -4.27
N GLY A 92 -6.18 -14.84 -5.55
CA GLY A 92 -7.43 -14.30 -6.06
C GLY A 92 -7.74 -12.88 -5.53
N CYS A 93 -6.72 -12.03 -5.40
CA CYS A 93 -6.91 -10.66 -4.92
C CYS A 93 -7.86 -9.89 -5.84
N PRO A 94 -8.99 -9.32 -5.33
CA PRO A 94 -9.97 -8.67 -6.18
C PRO A 94 -9.40 -7.46 -6.92
N GLY A 95 -9.71 -7.34 -8.21
CA GLY A 95 -9.38 -6.17 -9.02
C GLY A 95 -7.91 -6.03 -9.44
N VAL A 96 -7.06 -7.01 -9.12
CA VAL A 96 -5.64 -7.00 -9.48
C VAL A 96 -5.18 -8.36 -9.97
N THR A 97 -4.25 -8.37 -10.91
CA THR A 97 -3.50 -9.55 -11.37
C THR A 97 -2.02 -9.19 -11.45
N ALA A 98 -1.16 -10.18 -11.64
CA ALA A 98 0.26 -9.96 -11.77
C ALA A 98 0.85 -10.71 -12.97
N THR A 99 1.92 -10.15 -13.53
CA THR A 99 2.83 -10.83 -14.47
C THR A 99 4.22 -10.97 -13.84
N PRO A 100 4.99 -12.03 -14.18
CA PRO A 100 6.35 -12.15 -13.71
C PRO A 100 7.23 -11.06 -14.35
N VAL A 101 8.20 -10.55 -13.61
CA VAL A 101 9.13 -9.52 -14.08
C VAL A 101 10.52 -9.76 -13.52
N TYR A 102 11.55 -9.47 -14.32
CA TYR A 102 12.91 -9.31 -13.91
C TYR A 102 13.34 -7.86 -14.11
N PHE A 103 13.96 -7.25 -13.11
CA PHE A 103 14.32 -5.84 -13.14
C PHE A 103 15.58 -5.56 -12.34
N THR A 104 16.26 -4.47 -12.67
CA THR A 104 17.43 -3.97 -11.93
C THR A 104 17.14 -2.55 -11.49
N PRO A 105 16.88 -2.31 -10.19
CA PRO A 105 16.64 -0.95 -9.69
C PRO A 105 17.84 -0.03 -9.93
N THR A 106 17.61 1.19 -10.38
CA THR A 106 18.64 2.21 -10.55
C THR A 106 18.94 2.98 -9.26
N THR A 107 18.09 2.84 -8.24
CA THR A 107 18.22 3.48 -6.93
C THR A 107 17.48 2.69 -5.86
N SER A 108 17.66 3.02 -4.58
CA SER A 108 17.00 2.41 -3.42
C SER A 108 17.47 0.97 -3.16
N LYS A 109 16.59 0.11 -2.63
CA LYS A 109 16.92 -1.28 -2.27
C LYS A 109 17.32 -2.07 -3.51
N HIS A 110 18.36 -2.89 -3.36
CA HIS A 110 18.94 -3.76 -4.42
C HIS A 110 19.41 -3.00 -5.66
N GLN A 111 19.80 -1.73 -5.52
CA GLN A 111 20.36 -0.93 -6.62
C GLN A 111 21.47 -1.71 -7.37
N GLY A 112 21.35 -1.76 -8.71
CA GLY A 112 22.32 -2.43 -9.58
C GLY A 112 22.28 -3.95 -9.55
N THR A 113 21.37 -4.57 -8.78
CA THR A 113 21.26 -6.03 -8.66
C THR A 113 20.02 -6.51 -9.39
N LEU A 114 20.15 -7.59 -10.17
CA LEU A 114 19.01 -8.22 -10.83
C LEU A 114 18.06 -8.83 -9.80
N CYS A 115 16.80 -8.43 -9.85
CA CYS A 115 15.71 -8.92 -9.00
C CYS A 115 14.69 -9.68 -9.86
N GLY A 116 14.18 -10.78 -9.32
CA GLY A 116 12.93 -11.38 -9.79
C GLY A 116 11.76 -10.83 -8.98
N GLY A 117 10.56 -10.82 -9.56
CA GLY A 117 9.40 -10.31 -8.86
C GLY A 117 8.12 -10.37 -9.69
N ILE A 118 7.16 -9.56 -9.28
CA ILE A 118 5.88 -9.40 -9.98
C ILE A 118 5.65 -7.95 -10.37
N HIS A 119 4.94 -7.77 -11.48
CA HIS A 119 4.36 -6.50 -11.88
C HIS A 119 2.85 -6.60 -11.70
N LEU A 120 2.31 -5.76 -10.82
CA LEU A 120 0.88 -5.69 -10.49
C LEU A 120 0.13 -4.89 -11.55
N HIS A 121 -1.00 -5.41 -12.01
CA HIS A 121 -1.89 -4.77 -12.97
C HIS A 121 -3.29 -4.65 -12.37
N ILE A 122 -3.81 -3.43 -12.30
CA ILE A 122 -5.19 -3.19 -11.87
C ILE A 122 -6.11 -3.52 -13.05
N VAL A 123 -6.96 -4.53 -12.87
CA VAL A 123 -7.95 -4.97 -13.86
C VAL A 123 -9.35 -4.44 -13.54
N ASN A 124 -9.60 -4.10 -12.28
CA ASN A 124 -10.83 -3.43 -11.84
C ASN A 124 -10.58 -2.62 -10.57
N GLU A 125 -10.48 -1.30 -10.72
CA GLU A 125 -10.17 -0.40 -9.59
C GLU A 125 -11.27 -0.36 -8.51
N LYS A 126 -12.54 -0.61 -8.89
CA LYS A 126 -13.66 -0.63 -7.93
C LYS A 126 -13.64 -1.83 -6.99
N LEU A 127 -13.01 -2.91 -7.39
CA LEU A 127 -12.85 -4.12 -6.58
C LEU A 127 -11.54 -4.13 -5.80
N LEU A 128 -10.59 -3.26 -6.14
CA LEU A 128 -9.28 -3.23 -5.52
C LEU A 128 -9.37 -2.87 -4.03
N LYS A 129 -8.78 -3.72 -3.20
CA LYS A 129 -8.59 -3.49 -1.76
C LYS A 129 -7.09 -3.38 -1.47
N PRO A 130 -6.48 -2.20 -1.62
CA PRO A 130 -5.03 -2.08 -1.65
C PRO A 130 -4.35 -2.49 -0.34
N VAL A 131 -4.90 -2.17 0.82
CA VAL A 131 -4.32 -2.55 2.12
C VAL A 131 -4.37 -4.07 2.30
N GLU A 132 -5.51 -4.71 2.00
CA GLU A 132 -5.64 -6.17 2.03
C GLU A 132 -4.64 -6.83 1.08
N LEU A 133 -4.46 -6.28 -0.14
CA LEU A 133 -3.45 -6.70 -1.10
C LEU A 133 -2.05 -6.67 -0.51
N GLY A 134 -1.66 -5.56 0.11
CA GLY A 134 -0.33 -5.39 0.73
C GLY A 134 -0.07 -6.40 1.84
N VAL A 135 -1.05 -6.63 2.71
CA VAL A 135 -0.94 -7.62 3.80
C VAL A 135 -0.84 -9.05 3.26
N LYS A 136 -1.64 -9.40 2.25
CA LYS A 136 -1.58 -10.71 1.58
C LYS A 136 -0.24 -10.93 0.88
N LEU A 137 0.32 -9.90 0.26
CA LEU A 137 1.67 -9.93 -0.33
C LEU A 137 2.74 -10.23 0.71
N LEU A 138 2.71 -9.51 1.85
CA LEU A 138 3.67 -9.73 2.94
C LEU A 138 3.59 -11.16 3.48
N ASP A 139 2.37 -11.68 3.68
CA ASP A 139 2.17 -13.04 4.18
C ASP A 139 2.64 -14.09 3.17
N LEU A 140 2.35 -13.89 1.88
CA LEU A 140 2.82 -14.78 0.82
C LEU A 140 4.34 -14.83 0.77
N LEU A 141 5.00 -13.67 0.80
CA LEU A 141 6.46 -13.56 0.74
C LEU A 141 7.13 -14.20 1.95
N ARG A 142 6.61 -13.95 3.15
CA ARG A 142 7.09 -14.60 4.38
C ARG A 142 7.02 -16.12 4.29
N ARG A 143 5.93 -16.66 3.74
CA ARG A 143 5.75 -18.12 3.61
C ARG A 143 6.62 -18.74 2.51
N MET A 144 6.80 -18.02 1.40
CA MET A 144 7.59 -18.53 0.27
C MET A 144 9.10 -18.42 0.51
N TYR A 145 9.54 -17.36 1.20
CA TYR A 145 10.95 -17.04 1.40
C TYR A 145 11.31 -16.79 2.86
N PRO A 146 11.05 -17.75 3.77
CA PRO A 146 11.18 -17.54 5.21
C PRO A 146 12.63 -17.26 5.67
N ALA A 147 13.62 -17.67 4.90
CA ALA A 147 15.04 -17.42 5.20
C ALA A 147 15.51 -16.01 4.76
N ASP A 148 14.90 -15.46 3.73
CA ASP A 148 15.36 -14.23 3.06
C ASP A 148 14.47 -13.03 3.35
N PHE A 149 13.16 -13.27 3.58
CA PHE A 149 12.20 -12.21 3.92
C PHE A 149 12.48 -11.67 5.33
N GLN A 150 12.83 -10.39 5.43
CA GLN A 150 13.12 -9.74 6.69
C GLN A 150 12.42 -8.38 6.79
N LEU A 151 12.05 -8.00 8.01
CA LEU A 151 11.65 -6.63 8.32
C LEU A 151 12.89 -5.74 8.45
N LEU A 152 12.78 -4.50 8.00
CA LEU A 152 13.83 -3.52 8.26
C LEU A 152 13.89 -3.18 9.76
N PRO A 153 15.10 -3.07 10.32
CA PRO A 153 15.27 -2.71 11.71
C PRO A 153 14.73 -1.29 12.00
N PRO A 154 14.50 -0.96 13.26
CA PRO A 154 14.18 0.40 13.67
C PRO A 154 15.24 1.42 13.21
N PHE A 155 14.84 2.63 12.87
CA PHE A 155 15.74 3.72 12.50
C PHE A 155 16.63 4.20 13.66
N ARG A 156 16.25 3.88 14.90
CA ARG A 156 17.02 4.19 16.12
C ARG A 156 16.83 3.08 17.15
N GLU A 157 17.81 2.92 18.00
CA GLU A 157 17.76 1.94 19.09
C GLU A 157 16.51 2.15 19.98
N GLY A 158 15.84 1.05 20.34
CA GLY A 158 14.58 1.06 21.09
C GLY A 158 13.35 1.55 20.31
N GLY A 159 13.50 1.89 19.03
CA GLY A 159 12.40 2.30 18.16
C GLY A 159 11.53 1.12 17.72
N LYS A 160 10.47 1.44 16.96
CA LYS A 160 9.64 0.43 16.28
C LYS A 160 10.23 0.12 14.90
N PRO A 161 10.16 -1.14 14.42
CA PRO A 161 10.43 -1.47 13.03
C PRO A 161 9.62 -0.60 12.07
N PHE A 162 10.19 -0.34 10.89
CA PHE A 162 9.53 0.58 9.95
C PHE A 162 8.17 0.05 9.50
N LEU A 163 8.03 -1.27 9.30
CA LEU A 163 6.73 -1.87 8.98
C LEU A 163 5.68 -1.61 10.09
N SER A 164 6.06 -1.66 11.37
CA SER A 164 5.15 -1.35 12.47
C SER A 164 4.69 0.11 12.49
N LEU A 165 5.53 1.03 12.01
CA LEU A 165 5.15 2.44 11.85
C LEU A 165 4.17 2.63 10.69
N LEU A 166 4.39 1.94 9.57
CA LEU A 166 3.51 1.98 8.40
C LEU A 166 2.15 1.35 8.69
N ALA A 167 2.16 0.21 9.36
CA ALA A 167 0.96 -0.57 9.68
C ALA A 167 0.14 0.02 10.85
N GLY A 168 0.75 0.85 11.71
CA GLY A 168 0.12 1.39 12.90
C GLY A 168 0.06 0.43 14.10
N HIS A 169 0.56 -0.79 13.98
CA HIS A 169 0.55 -1.83 15.01
C HIS A 169 1.82 -2.69 14.97
N ARG A 170 1.97 -3.62 15.93
CA ARG A 170 3.18 -4.44 16.12
C ARG A 170 3.01 -5.92 15.75
N GLU A 171 1.86 -6.34 15.23
CA GLU A 171 1.59 -7.76 14.92
C GLU A 171 2.60 -8.35 13.94
N PHE A 172 3.08 -7.56 12.97
CA PHE A 172 4.10 -8.01 12.02
C PHE A 172 5.47 -8.30 12.66
N GLU A 173 5.71 -7.86 13.90
CA GLU A 173 6.95 -8.18 14.63
C GLU A 173 6.98 -9.63 15.11
N ASN A 174 5.81 -10.28 15.23
CA ASN A 174 5.74 -11.72 15.45
C ASN A 174 6.03 -12.44 14.12
N PRO A 175 7.07 -13.26 13.96
CA PRO A 175 7.38 -13.94 12.71
C PRO A 175 6.28 -14.95 12.29
N HIS A 176 5.37 -15.28 13.20
CA HIS A 176 4.24 -16.19 12.98
C HIS A 176 2.88 -15.47 13.05
N TRP A 177 2.82 -14.20 12.57
CA TRP A 177 1.54 -13.48 12.57
C TRP A 177 0.44 -14.26 11.83
N ASP A 178 -0.79 -14.06 12.28
CA ASP A 178 -1.96 -14.62 11.61
C ASP A 178 -2.57 -13.60 10.64
N LEU A 179 -2.64 -13.97 9.36
CA LEU A 179 -3.18 -13.13 8.30
C LEU A 179 -4.63 -12.71 8.60
N ASN A 180 -5.46 -13.67 9.05
CA ASN A 180 -6.88 -13.41 9.29
C ASN A 180 -7.07 -12.44 10.47
N VAL A 181 -6.27 -12.59 11.52
CA VAL A 181 -6.30 -11.67 12.68
C VAL A 181 -6.00 -10.24 12.23
N ILE A 182 -4.97 -10.04 11.39
CA ILE A 182 -4.60 -8.71 10.90
C ILE A 182 -5.70 -8.14 10.00
N LEU A 183 -6.26 -8.94 9.08
CA LEU A 183 -7.31 -8.47 8.17
C LEU A 183 -8.59 -8.12 8.92
N THR A 184 -9.02 -8.96 9.87
CA THR A 184 -10.19 -8.69 10.72
C THR A 184 -10.01 -7.38 11.51
N ARG A 185 -8.84 -7.20 12.12
CA ARG A 185 -8.52 -5.95 12.82
C ARG A 185 -8.63 -4.73 11.91
N TYR A 186 -8.06 -4.79 10.70
CA TYR A 186 -8.15 -3.67 9.77
C TYR A 186 -9.58 -3.36 9.33
N GLU A 187 -10.41 -4.38 9.17
CA GLU A 187 -11.82 -4.20 8.84
C GLU A 187 -12.57 -3.51 9.99
N GLU A 188 -12.41 -3.98 11.22
CA GLU A 188 -13.00 -3.40 12.43
C GLU A 188 -12.55 -1.94 12.66
N GLU A 189 -11.23 -1.68 12.58
CA GLU A 189 -10.68 -0.33 12.75
C GLU A 189 -11.13 0.62 11.64
N SER A 190 -11.23 0.13 10.38
CA SER A 190 -11.73 0.92 9.25
C SER A 190 -13.20 1.30 9.43
N GLU A 191 -14.03 0.38 9.91
CA GLU A 191 -15.44 0.65 10.16
C GLU A 191 -15.62 1.63 11.33
N ALA A 192 -14.88 1.44 12.43
CA ALA A 192 -14.88 2.36 13.56
C ALA A 192 -14.45 3.78 13.11
N PHE A 193 -13.41 3.88 12.27
CA PHE A 193 -12.96 5.16 11.73
C PHE A 193 -13.98 5.77 10.77
N ARG A 194 -14.66 4.98 9.96
CA ARG A 194 -15.72 5.42 9.06
C ARG A 194 -16.84 6.13 9.82
N LEU A 195 -17.29 5.53 10.94
CA LEU A 195 -18.30 6.12 11.81
C LEU A 195 -17.80 7.40 12.49
N ARG A 196 -16.57 7.38 13.00
CA ARG A 196 -15.95 8.52 13.70
C ARG A 196 -15.75 9.74 12.78
N LYS A 197 -15.37 9.54 11.53
CA LYS A 197 -15.13 10.64 10.58
C LYS A 197 -16.42 11.20 9.94
N ALA A 198 -17.52 10.42 9.94
CA ALA A 198 -18.74 10.78 9.22
C ALA A 198 -19.27 12.20 9.54
N PRO A 199 -19.27 12.70 10.80
CA PRO A 199 -19.70 14.06 11.11
C PRO A 199 -18.85 15.18 10.48
N TYR A 200 -17.64 14.85 10.01
CA TYR A 200 -16.70 15.80 9.42
C TYR A 200 -16.63 15.70 7.89
N GLU A 201 -17.40 14.81 7.26
CA GLU A 201 -17.46 14.68 5.80
C GLU A 201 -18.31 15.80 5.21
N ILE A 202 -17.70 16.58 4.30
CA ILE A 202 -18.38 17.73 3.65
C ILE A 202 -18.88 17.42 2.24
N TYR A 203 -18.47 16.31 1.66
CA TYR A 203 -18.90 15.89 0.33
C TYR A 203 -19.89 14.72 0.41
N PRO A 204 -20.98 14.75 -0.38
CA PRO A 204 -21.97 13.69 -0.39
C PRO A 204 -21.35 12.41 -1.00
N ARG A 205 -21.97 11.26 -0.66
CA ARG A 205 -21.84 10.03 -1.44
C ARG A 205 -23.03 9.99 -2.40
N GLU A 206 -22.77 9.76 -3.67
CA GLU A 206 -23.83 9.41 -4.60
C GLU A 206 -24.27 7.97 -4.33
N GLU A 207 -25.59 7.72 -4.33
CA GLU A 207 -26.19 6.41 -4.15
C GLU A 207 -26.02 5.53 -5.41
#